data_4870030d3eeb6d53f9642bb914fb06ad
#
_entry.id   4870030d3eeb6d53f9642bb914fb06ad
#
_cell.length_a   1.000
_cell.length_b   1.000
_cell.length_c   1.000
_cell.angle_alpha   90.00
_cell.angle_beta   90.00
_cell.angle_gamma   90.00
#
_symmetry.space_group_name_H-M   'P 1'
#
loop_
_entity.id
_entity.type
_entity.pdbx_description
1 polymer ?
#
loop_
_entity_poly.entity_id
_entity_poly.type
_entity_poly.pdbx_seq_one_letter_code
_entity_poly.pdbx_strand_id
1 'polypeptide(L)'
;MKARLPLQAKMEATLIKSGGFSPVIPIGTKWTYEQFRKNAAGIYEPIDKWVEGNVCMTQGLNHMLDVTFHGTTPLGTWYLLLFENNYTPLITDVYATKGFTESSAYAEATRPAFVEAAASAKVTTNTASKATFTMNATKTIYGAALVSATADGATKGNSAGAGGVMFCASKFSTAKSVVATDILQVSCSITLADV
;
A
#
# COMPACT_ATOMS: atom_id res chain seq x y z
N MET A 1 21.19 54.23 -9.17
CA MET A 1 21.28 53.40 -10.41
C MET A 1 20.62 52.06 -10.16
N LYS A 2 19.44 51.78 -10.72
CA LYS A 2 18.83 50.42 -10.62
C LYS A 2 19.39 49.58 -11.75
N ALA A 3 20.19 48.57 -11.41
CA ALA A 3 20.70 47.60 -12.38
C ALA A 3 19.53 46.86 -13.06
N ARG A 4 19.38 47.03 -14.37
CA ARG A 4 18.46 46.21 -15.19
C ARG A 4 19.07 44.83 -15.34
N LEU A 5 18.43 43.84 -14.82
CA LEU A 5 18.77 42.43 -15.13
C LEU A 5 18.65 42.19 -16.63
N PRO A 6 19.58 41.44 -17.24
CA PRO A 6 19.50 41.07 -18.66
C PRO A 6 18.19 40.36 -18.97
N LEU A 7 17.65 40.59 -20.17
CA LEU A 7 16.37 40.01 -20.63
C LEU A 7 16.35 38.48 -20.49
N GLN A 8 17.51 37.84 -20.68
CA GLN A 8 17.71 36.42 -20.57
C GLN A 8 17.49 35.90 -19.13
N ALA A 9 18.03 36.58 -18.13
CA ALA A 9 17.80 36.23 -16.71
C ALA A 9 16.35 36.42 -16.28
N LYS A 10 15.60 37.35 -16.95
CA LYS A 10 14.17 37.53 -16.73
C LYS A 10 13.33 36.43 -17.38
N MET A 11 13.74 35.93 -18.55
CA MET A 11 13.08 34.80 -19.21
C MET A 11 13.29 33.50 -18.44
N GLU A 12 14.49 33.22 -17.94
CA GLU A 12 14.77 32.05 -17.10
C GLU A 12 14.01 32.11 -15.77
N ALA A 13 13.95 33.27 -15.12
CA ALA A 13 13.17 33.45 -13.89
C ALA A 13 11.65 33.32 -14.12
N THR A 14 11.16 33.63 -15.31
CA THR A 14 9.73 33.48 -15.66
C THR A 14 9.41 32.02 -16.03
N LEU A 15 10.35 31.29 -16.64
CA LEU A 15 10.20 29.86 -16.95
C LEU A 15 10.17 29.00 -15.65
N ILE A 16 10.93 29.41 -14.65
CA ILE A 16 10.95 28.75 -13.33
C ILE A 16 9.67 29.05 -12.50
N LYS A 17 9.00 30.18 -12.78
CA LYS A 17 7.76 30.57 -12.10
C LYS A 17 6.47 30.10 -12.76
N SER A 18 6.50 29.71 -14.03
CA SER A 18 5.35 29.15 -14.72
C SER A 18 5.44 27.62 -14.73
N GLY A 19 4.99 26.98 -13.66
CA GLY A 19 4.77 25.54 -13.58
C GLY A 19 5.96 24.74 -14.09
N GLY A 20 7.03 24.66 -13.28
CA GLY A 20 8.20 23.87 -13.64
C GLY A 20 7.75 22.45 -13.98
N PHE A 21 8.15 21.95 -15.16
CA PHE A 21 8.00 20.54 -15.50
C PHE A 21 8.66 19.72 -14.40
N SER A 22 7.86 19.06 -13.56
CA SER A 22 8.37 18.07 -12.65
C SER A 22 8.63 16.80 -13.46
N PRO A 23 9.88 16.35 -13.58
CA PRO A 23 10.20 15.14 -14.36
C PRO A 23 9.75 13.85 -13.62
N VAL A 24 8.98 13.98 -12.54
CA VAL A 24 8.58 12.87 -11.68
C VAL A 24 7.08 12.68 -11.78
N ILE A 25 6.65 11.49 -12.21
CA ILE A 25 5.25 11.07 -12.09
C ILE A 25 5.04 10.60 -10.65
N PRO A 26 4.31 11.33 -9.80
CA PRO A 26 4.07 10.90 -8.44
C PRO A 26 3.13 9.70 -8.42
N ILE A 27 3.54 8.67 -7.66
CA ILE A 27 2.68 7.55 -7.31
C ILE A 27 2.17 7.78 -5.91
N GLY A 28 0.85 7.91 -5.78
CA GLY A 28 0.19 7.98 -4.49
C GLY A 28 -0.55 6.69 -4.20
N THR A 29 -0.62 6.30 -2.94
CA THR A 29 -1.54 5.26 -2.53
C THR A 29 -2.28 5.74 -1.28
N LYS A 30 -3.57 5.43 -1.23
CA LYS A 30 -4.44 5.75 -0.10
C LYS A 30 -5.01 4.45 0.44
N TRP A 31 -4.81 4.22 1.72
CA TRP A 31 -5.31 3.06 2.41
C TRP A 31 -6.47 3.43 3.31
N THR A 32 -7.54 2.66 3.24
CA THR A 32 -8.71 2.81 4.11
C THR A 32 -8.96 1.50 4.83
N TYR A 33 -9.15 1.60 6.12
CA TYR A 33 -9.36 0.48 7.02
C TYR A 33 -10.69 0.67 7.76
N GLU A 34 -11.43 -0.42 7.93
CA GLU A 34 -12.69 -0.45 8.66
C GLU A 34 -12.67 -1.66 9.60
N GLN A 35 -12.87 -1.42 10.89
CA GLN A 35 -12.92 -2.47 11.90
C GLN A 35 -14.34 -2.67 12.38
N PHE A 36 -14.76 -3.93 12.41
CA PHE A 36 -16.08 -4.35 12.87
C PHE A 36 -15.94 -5.30 14.04
N ARG A 37 -16.85 -5.20 14.99
CA ARG A 37 -16.93 -6.08 16.15
C ARG A 37 -18.35 -6.53 16.39
N LYS A 38 -18.54 -7.76 16.89
CA LYS A 38 -19.84 -8.24 17.29
C LYS A 38 -20.31 -7.51 18.55
N ASN A 39 -21.53 -7.02 18.53
CA ASN A 39 -22.22 -6.53 19.71
C ASN A 39 -22.77 -7.71 20.57
N ALA A 40 -23.43 -7.42 21.67
CA ALA A 40 -24.00 -8.42 22.56
C ALA A 40 -25.03 -9.35 21.89
N ALA A 41 -25.66 -8.92 20.78
CA ALA A 41 -26.59 -9.71 19.97
C ALA A 41 -25.88 -10.55 18.88
N GLY A 42 -24.55 -10.50 18.80
CA GLY A 42 -23.76 -11.21 17.80
C GLY A 42 -23.75 -10.55 16.40
N ILE A 43 -24.26 -9.33 16.29
CA ILE A 43 -24.31 -8.58 15.04
C ILE A 43 -23.02 -7.75 14.90
N TYR A 44 -22.40 -7.78 13.70
CA TYR A 44 -21.23 -6.97 13.42
C TYR A 44 -21.61 -5.49 13.27
N GLU A 45 -20.91 -4.64 14.01
CA GLU A 45 -21.06 -3.19 13.95
C GLU A 45 -19.69 -2.56 13.67
N PRO A 46 -19.63 -1.47 12.89
CA PRO A 46 -18.40 -0.74 12.68
C PRO A 46 -18.01 -0.05 13.98
N ILE A 47 -16.77 -0.29 14.45
CA ILE A 47 -16.23 0.31 15.68
C ILE A 47 -15.13 1.32 15.41
N ASP A 48 -14.47 1.23 14.24
CA ASP A 48 -13.45 2.20 13.85
C ASP A 48 -13.30 2.24 12.32
N LYS A 49 -12.91 3.42 11.81
CA LYS A 49 -12.55 3.64 10.42
C LYS A 49 -11.46 4.70 10.34
N TRP A 50 -10.37 4.39 9.62
CA TRP A 50 -9.26 5.33 9.45
C TRP A 50 -8.64 5.24 8.07
N VAL A 51 -7.84 6.25 7.75
CA VAL A 51 -7.15 6.39 6.47
C VAL A 51 -5.68 6.67 6.78
N GLU A 52 -4.79 5.99 6.05
CA GLU A 52 -3.35 6.16 6.19
C GLU A 52 -2.70 6.40 4.83
N GLY A 53 -1.59 7.12 4.86
CA GLY A 53 -0.64 7.15 3.77
C GLY A 53 0.26 5.90 3.80
N ASN A 54 1.21 5.86 2.87
CA ASN A 54 2.15 4.74 2.79
C ASN A 54 3.49 5.14 2.16
N VAL A 55 4.38 4.16 2.08
CA VAL A 55 5.61 4.19 1.30
C VAL A 55 5.50 3.19 0.16
N CYS A 56 5.74 3.62 -1.08
CA CYS A 56 5.93 2.72 -2.22
C CYS A 56 7.41 2.30 -2.26
N MET A 57 7.66 0.99 -2.29
CA MET A 57 9.00 0.42 -2.27
C MET A 57 9.67 0.51 -3.63
N THR A 58 10.97 0.77 -3.65
CA THR A 58 11.78 0.74 -4.88
C THR A 58 11.59 -0.58 -5.62
N GLN A 59 11.46 -1.71 -4.90
CA GLN A 59 11.20 -3.02 -5.50
C GLN A 59 9.90 -3.05 -6.30
N GLY A 60 8.80 -2.53 -5.74
CA GLY A 60 7.50 -2.50 -6.41
C GLY A 60 7.47 -1.57 -7.61
N LEU A 61 8.12 -0.41 -7.49
CA LEU A 61 8.22 0.57 -8.58
C LEU A 61 9.05 0.03 -9.74
N ASN A 62 10.19 -0.62 -9.46
CA ASN A 62 11.02 -1.27 -10.49
C ASN A 62 10.23 -2.39 -11.18
N HIS A 63 9.55 -3.26 -10.41
CA HIS A 63 8.72 -4.31 -11.00
C HIS A 63 7.65 -3.76 -11.95
N MET A 64 6.98 -2.68 -11.58
CA MET A 64 5.98 -2.01 -12.44
C MET A 64 6.61 -1.51 -13.75
N LEU A 65 7.80 -0.89 -13.69
CA LEU A 65 8.52 -0.44 -14.87
C LEU A 65 8.98 -1.61 -15.74
N ASP A 66 9.51 -2.67 -15.12
CA ASP A 66 10.00 -3.85 -15.81
C ASP A 66 8.87 -4.60 -16.53
N VAL A 67 7.70 -4.72 -15.90
CA VAL A 67 6.50 -5.29 -16.54
C VAL A 67 6.05 -4.45 -17.73
N THR A 68 6.09 -3.13 -17.62
CA THR A 68 5.57 -2.23 -18.66
C THR A 68 6.54 -2.07 -19.82
N PHE A 69 7.85 -1.95 -19.55
CA PHE A 69 8.84 -1.52 -20.54
C PHE A 69 9.97 -2.51 -20.81
N HIS A 70 10.18 -3.52 -19.95
CA HIS A 70 11.30 -4.46 -20.04
C HIS A 70 10.88 -5.91 -20.28
N GLY A 71 9.59 -6.17 -20.52
CA GLY A 71 9.08 -7.50 -20.89
C GLY A 71 9.06 -8.51 -19.74
N THR A 72 9.17 -8.08 -18.50
CA THR A 72 9.00 -8.94 -17.33
C THR A 72 7.56 -9.45 -17.25
N THR A 73 7.38 -10.74 -16.97
CA THR A 73 6.05 -11.33 -16.79
C THR A 73 5.35 -10.71 -15.58
N PRO A 74 4.11 -10.22 -15.71
CA PRO A 74 3.34 -9.72 -14.59
C PRO A 74 3.14 -10.78 -13.50
N LEU A 75 3.17 -10.38 -12.24
CA LEU A 75 2.70 -11.23 -11.14
C LEU A 75 1.17 -11.31 -11.20
N GLY A 76 0.62 -12.52 -11.16
CA GLY A 76 -0.78 -12.76 -11.46
C GLY A 76 -1.74 -12.26 -10.40
N THR A 77 -1.37 -12.33 -9.12
CA THR A 77 -2.24 -11.91 -8.01
C THR A 77 -1.44 -11.17 -6.95
N TRP A 78 -1.99 -10.06 -6.51
CA TRP A 78 -1.48 -9.27 -5.39
C TRP A 78 -2.29 -9.58 -4.13
N TYR A 79 -1.64 -9.51 -2.97
CA TYR A 79 -2.22 -9.86 -1.68
C TYR A 79 -1.98 -8.76 -0.66
N LEU A 80 -2.91 -8.64 0.26
CA LEU A 80 -2.76 -7.77 1.42
C LEU A 80 -2.31 -8.59 2.62
N LEU A 81 -1.42 -8.02 3.42
CA LEU A 81 -0.99 -8.59 4.69
C LEU A 81 -1.06 -7.53 5.79
N LEU A 82 -1.16 -7.97 7.03
CA LEU A 82 -1.08 -7.13 8.23
C LEU A 82 0.25 -7.38 8.95
N PHE A 83 0.74 -6.42 9.75
CA PHE A 83 1.93 -6.65 10.56
C PHE A 83 1.76 -6.20 12.03
N GLU A 84 2.47 -6.90 12.94
CA GLU A 84 2.27 -6.88 14.40
C GLU A 84 3.32 -6.09 15.18
N ASN A 85 4.41 -5.62 14.55
CA ASN A 85 5.44 -4.86 15.24
C ASN A 85 5.43 -3.38 14.85
N ASN A 86 5.88 -2.52 15.76
CA ASN A 86 5.99 -1.09 15.52
C ASN A 86 7.18 -0.76 14.61
N TYR A 87 7.04 -1.10 13.34
CA TYR A 87 8.02 -0.84 12.30
C TYR A 87 7.57 0.29 11.40
N THR A 88 8.50 1.15 10.99
CA THR A 88 8.25 2.17 9.96
C THR A 88 8.83 1.67 8.64
N PRO A 89 7.98 1.32 7.66
CA PRO A 89 8.44 0.82 6.38
C PRO A 89 9.39 1.79 5.68
N LEU A 90 10.45 1.26 5.08
CA LEU A 90 11.47 1.99 4.35
C LEU A 90 11.31 1.74 2.85
N ILE A 91 11.65 2.74 2.03
CA ILE A 91 11.62 2.62 0.57
C ILE A 91 12.53 1.47 0.05
N THR A 92 13.53 1.09 0.83
CA THR A 92 14.48 0.01 0.54
C THR A 92 14.02 -1.38 1.01
N ASP A 93 12.90 -1.48 1.73
CA ASP A 93 12.37 -2.77 2.14
C ASP A 93 11.99 -3.59 0.90
N VAL A 94 12.26 -4.90 0.98
CA VAL A 94 11.92 -5.85 -0.07
C VAL A 94 11.12 -7.03 0.50
N TYR A 95 10.41 -7.74 -0.33
CA TYR A 95 9.55 -8.87 0.08
C TYR A 95 10.27 -9.87 0.97
N ALA A 96 11.50 -10.26 0.58
CA ALA A 96 12.29 -11.29 1.26
C ALA A 96 12.85 -10.82 2.63
N THR A 97 13.14 -9.53 2.79
CA THR A 97 13.80 -8.97 3.99
C THR A 97 13.05 -7.75 4.52
N LYS A 98 11.74 -7.88 4.63
CA LYS A 98 10.91 -6.83 5.26
C LYS A 98 11.22 -6.72 6.75
N GLY A 99 11.32 -5.48 7.25
CA GLY A 99 11.65 -5.23 8.67
C GLY A 99 10.48 -5.47 9.65
N PHE A 100 9.28 -5.76 9.15
CA PHE A 100 8.12 -6.04 9.97
C PHE A 100 7.79 -7.54 10.06
N THR A 101 7.12 -7.92 11.15
CA THR A 101 6.59 -9.27 11.38
C THR A 101 5.16 -9.33 10.87
N GLU A 102 4.89 -10.17 9.88
CA GLU A 102 3.56 -10.38 9.36
C GLU A 102 2.66 -11.07 10.39
N SER A 103 1.43 -10.58 10.53
CA SER A 103 0.39 -11.25 11.31
C SER A 103 -0.16 -12.45 10.54
N SER A 104 -0.25 -13.58 11.21
CA SER A 104 -1.01 -14.75 10.75
C SER A 104 -2.28 -14.99 11.59
N ALA A 105 -2.61 -14.04 12.47
CA ALA A 105 -3.69 -14.16 13.46
C ALA A 105 -5.08 -13.84 12.87
N TYR A 106 -5.42 -14.49 11.75
CA TYR A 106 -6.74 -14.40 11.10
C TYR A 106 -7.16 -15.77 10.55
N ALA A 107 -8.46 -15.96 10.36
CA ALA A 107 -9.06 -17.26 10.03
C ALA A 107 -8.87 -17.68 8.57
N GLU A 108 -8.75 -16.73 7.63
CA GLU A 108 -8.52 -17.03 6.23
C GLU A 108 -7.25 -17.89 6.06
N ALA A 109 -7.32 -18.93 5.24
CA ALA A 109 -6.21 -19.89 5.05
C ALA A 109 -4.99 -19.22 4.40
N THR A 110 -5.22 -18.19 3.58
CA THR A 110 -4.20 -17.45 2.83
C THR A 110 -4.31 -15.95 3.12
N ARG A 111 -3.34 -15.19 2.65
CA ARG A 111 -3.47 -13.73 2.56
C ARG A 111 -4.68 -13.37 1.72
N PRO A 112 -5.54 -12.42 2.15
CA PRO A 112 -6.61 -11.91 1.31
C PRO A 112 -6.06 -11.27 0.03
N ALA A 113 -6.68 -11.62 -1.11
CA ALA A 113 -6.29 -11.06 -2.40
C ALA A 113 -6.67 -9.57 -2.49
N PHE A 114 -5.82 -8.82 -3.19
CA PHE A 114 -6.15 -7.49 -3.68
C PHE A 114 -6.94 -7.65 -4.99
N VAL A 115 -8.26 -7.68 -4.88
CA VAL A 115 -9.17 -7.82 -6.02
C VAL A 115 -9.46 -6.42 -6.56
N GLU A 116 -8.60 -5.96 -7.45
CA GLU A 116 -8.65 -4.63 -8.02
C GLU A 116 -9.69 -4.49 -9.13
N ALA A 117 -10.19 -3.30 -9.31
CA ALA A 117 -10.92 -2.90 -10.50
C ALA A 117 -9.94 -2.50 -11.61
N ALA A 118 -10.34 -2.64 -12.87
CA ALA A 118 -9.59 -2.11 -13.99
C ALA A 118 -9.28 -0.62 -13.77
N ALA A 119 -8.06 -0.21 -14.12
CA ALA A 119 -7.64 1.17 -13.91
C ALA A 119 -8.52 2.15 -14.71
N SER A 120 -9.00 3.19 -14.04
CA SER A 120 -9.78 4.28 -14.63
C SER A 120 -9.30 5.61 -14.03
N ALA A 121 -9.21 6.65 -14.85
CA ALA A 121 -8.69 7.96 -14.42
C ALA A 121 -7.36 7.86 -13.65
N LYS A 122 -6.44 6.99 -14.10
CA LYS A 122 -5.12 6.72 -13.50
C LYS A 122 -5.19 6.13 -12.06
N VAL A 123 -6.30 5.53 -11.68
CA VAL A 123 -6.51 4.90 -10.36
C VAL A 123 -6.91 3.45 -10.54
N THR A 124 -6.29 2.55 -9.78
CA THR A 124 -6.80 1.20 -9.53
C THR A 124 -7.05 1.02 -8.04
N THR A 125 -8.06 0.24 -7.66
CA THR A 125 -8.48 0.08 -6.25
C THR A 125 -9.28 -1.19 -6.06
N ASN A 126 -9.24 -1.76 -4.84
CA ASN A 126 -10.09 -2.87 -4.41
C ASN A 126 -11.28 -2.42 -3.55
N THR A 127 -11.72 -1.17 -3.67
CA THR A 127 -12.81 -0.62 -2.83
C THR A 127 -14.13 -1.40 -2.99
N ALA A 128 -14.41 -1.92 -4.19
CA ALA A 128 -15.60 -2.74 -4.45
C ALA A 128 -15.48 -4.17 -3.85
N SER A 129 -14.25 -4.66 -3.64
CA SER A 129 -13.96 -5.99 -3.10
C SER A 129 -12.84 -5.90 -2.06
N LYS A 130 -13.17 -5.33 -0.89
CA LYS A 130 -12.21 -5.09 0.18
C LYS A 130 -11.60 -6.41 0.66
N ALA A 131 -10.30 -6.41 0.90
CA ALA A 131 -9.63 -7.52 1.55
C ALA A 131 -10.11 -7.63 3.01
N THR A 132 -10.55 -8.82 3.41
CA THR A 132 -11.16 -9.05 4.71
C THR A 132 -10.28 -9.99 5.53
N PHE A 133 -10.00 -9.59 6.77
CA PHE A 133 -9.29 -10.36 7.76
C PHE A 133 -10.23 -10.62 8.95
N THR A 134 -10.60 -11.88 9.15
CA THR A 134 -11.39 -12.31 10.32
C THR A 134 -10.40 -12.70 11.43
N MET A 135 -10.22 -11.83 12.39
CA MET A 135 -9.21 -12.05 13.44
C MET A 135 -9.56 -13.28 14.29
N ASN A 136 -8.57 -14.13 14.56
CA ASN A 136 -8.73 -15.34 15.37
C ASN A 136 -8.00 -15.26 16.72
N ALA A 137 -7.32 -14.15 16.99
CA ALA A 137 -6.65 -13.88 18.27
C ALA A 137 -6.67 -12.37 18.58
N THR A 138 -6.48 -12.03 19.85
CA THR A 138 -6.23 -10.64 20.26
C THR A 138 -4.81 -10.24 19.88
N LYS A 139 -4.69 -9.18 19.12
CA LYS A 139 -3.42 -8.65 18.59
C LYS A 139 -3.41 -7.13 18.55
N THR A 140 -2.21 -6.58 18.48
CA THR A 140 -2.01 -5.18 18.12
C THR A 140 -1.45 -5.13 16.70
N ILE A 141 -2.18 -4.49 15.79
CA ILE A 141 -1.81 -4.34 14.39
C ILE A 141 -1.23 -2.94 14.19
N TYR A 142 -0.10 -2.87 13.52
CA TYR A 142 0.64 -1.62 13.29
C TYR A 142 0.58 -1.14 11.85
N GLY A 143 0.11 -1.98 10.92
CA GLY A 143 0.00 -1.59 9.52
C GLY A 143 -0.32 -2.75 8.60
N ALA A 144 -0.23 -2.47 7.30
CA ALA A 144 -0.49 -3.42 6.23
C ALA A 144 0.48 -3.21 5.06
N ALA A 145 0.63 -4.21 4.20
CA ALA A 145 1.41 -4.10 2.98
C ALA A 145 0.74 -4.82 1.80
N LEU A 146 1.06 -4.37 0.59
CA LEU A 146 0.65 -4.98 -0.67
C LEU A 146 1.84 -5.74 -1.25
N VAL A 147 1.67 -7.04 -1.41
CA VAL A 147 2.74 -7.97 -1.82
C VAL A 147 2.26 -8.94 -2.89
N SER A 148 3.20 -9.48 -3.66
CA SER A 148 2.97 -10.60 -4.56
C SER A 148 4.24 -11.44 -4.68
N ALA A 149 4.15 -12.66 -5.20
CA ALA A 149 5.29 -13.50 -5.52
C ALA A 149 4.91 -14.55 -6.58
N THR A 150 5.91 -15.06 -7.30
CA THR A 150 5.72 -16.16 -8.23
C THR A 150 5.33 -17.44 -7.49
N ALA A 151 5.94 -17.68 -6.32
CA ALA A 151 5.57 -18.75 -5.39
C ALA A 151 5.27 -18.14 -4.02
N ASP A 152 4.42 -18.79 -3.24
CA ASP A 152 4.08 -18.41 -1.84
C ASP A 152 3.47 -17.01 -1.66
N GLY A 153 3.08 -16.31 -2.73
CA GLY A 153 2.46 -14.99 -2.63
C GLY A 153 1.22 -14.97 -1.75
N ALA A 154 0.42 -16.03 -1.81
CA ALA A 154 -0.77 -16.22 -0.99
C ALA A 154 -0.48 -16.72 0.44
N THR A 155 0.70 -17.27 0.71
CA THR A 155 1.03 -17.89 2.00
C THR A 155 1.20 -16.83 3.07
N LYS A 156 0.42 -16.92 4.15
CA LYS A 156 0.54 -16.02 5.30
C LYS A 156 1.72 -16.41 6.19
N GLY A 157 2.26 -15.42 6.90
CA GLY A 157 3.48 -15.53 7.69
C GLY A 157 4.67 -14.87 7.00
N ASN A 158 5.85 -15.01 7.55
CA ASN A 158 7.06 -14.35 7.04
C ASN A 158 7.74 -15.13 5.90
N SER A 159 6.97 -15.75 5.01
CA SER A 159 7.57 -16.46 3.86
C SER A 159 8.24 -15.47 2.90
N ALA A 160 9.40 -15.90 2.38
CA ALA A 160 10.20 -15.14 1.43
C ALA A 160 10.10 -15.72 0.00
N GLY A 161 8.87 -16.09 -0.41
CA GLY A 161 8.60 -16.79 -1.67
C GLY A 161 9.39 -16.31 -2.87
N ALA A 162 9.71 -17.21 -3.78
CA ALA A 162 10.49 -16.90 -4.98
C ALA A 162 9.81 -15.84 -5.84
N GLY A 163 10.60 -14.91 -6.38
CA GLY A 163 10.11 -13.80 -7.19
C GLY A 163 9.19 -12.84 -6.43
N GLY A 164 9.32 -12.77 -5.11
CA GLY A 164 8.49 -11.92 -4.27
C GLY A 164 8.78 -10.42 -4.45
N VAL A 165 7.69 -9.64 -4.52
CA VAL A 165 7.72 -8.19 -4.66
C VAL A 165 6.82 -7.56 -3.59
N MET A 166 7.35 -6.57 -2.89
CA MET A 166 6.57 -5.69 -2.04
C MET A 166 6.37 -4.36 -2.78
N PHE A 167 5.10 -4.03 -3.05
CA PHE A 167 4.77 -2.81 -3.79
C PHE A 167 4.74 -1.59 -2.87
N CYS A 168 4.02 -1.69 -1.78
CA CYS A 168 3.89 -0.59 -0.82
C CYS A 168 3.49 -1.12 0.56
N ALA A 169 3.77 -0.33 1.59
CA ALA A 169 3.36 -0.62 2.96
C ALA A 169 2.87 0.65 3.67
N SER A 170 1.82 0.50 4.45
CA SER A 170 1.16 1.55 5.22
C SER A 170 1.34 1.26 6.71
N LYS A 171 1.99 2.18 7.43
CA LYS A 171 2.03 2.14 8.90
C LYS A 171 0.86 2.95 9.46
N PHE A 172 0.20 2.41 10.47
CA PHE A 172 -0.84 3.15 11.18
C PHE A 172 -0.24 4.27 12.04
N SER A 173 -0.83 5.44 11.99
CA SER A 173 -0.50 6.56 12.87
C SER A 173 -0.69 6.20 14.34
N THR A 174 -1.70 5.37 14.63
CA THR A 174 -1.95 4.77 15.94
C THR A 174 -2.22 3.29 15.78
N ALA A 175 -1.46 2.45 16.50
CA ALA A 175 -1.65 1.00 16.48
C ALA A 175 -3.08 0.62 16.88
N LYS A 176 -3.64 -0.41 16.24
CA LYS A 176 -5.02 -0.84 16.43
C LYS A 176 -5.09 -2.16 17.16
N SER A 177 -5.85 -2.17 18.25
CA SER A 177 -6.15 -3.40 18.98
C SER A 177 -7.31 -4.12 18.32
N VAL A 178 -7.08 -5.38 17.97
CA VAL A 178 -8.11 -6.30 17.47
C VAL A 178 -8.30 -7.45 18.46
N VAL A 179 -9.48 -7.99 18.54
CA VAL A 179 -9.78 -9.19 19.35
C VAL A 179 -10.24 -10.34 18.45
N ALA A 180 -10.23 -11.55 18.96
CA ALA A 180 -10.78 -12.70 18.25
C ALA A 180 -12.21 -12.39 17.78
N THR A 181 -12.55 -12.75 16.55
CA THR A 181 -13.79 -12.48 15.82
C THR A 181 -13.96 -11.07 15.27
N ASP A 182 -13.10 -10.09 15.56
CA ASP A 182 -13.14 -8.82 14.83
C ASP A 182 -12.94 -9.05 13.33
N ILE A 183 -13.57 -8.23 12.51
CA ILE A 183 -13.32 -8.17 11.08
C ILE A 183 -12.59 -6.86 10.79
N LEU A 184 -11.44 -6.97 10.12
CA LEU A 184 -10.71 -5.83 9.58
C LEU A 184 -10.81 -5.87 8.05
N GLN A 185 -11.48 -4.87 7.46
CA GLN A 185 -11.56 -4.69 6.02
C GLN A 185 -10.55 -3.65 5.57
N VAL A 186 -9.82 -3.97 4.49
CA VAL A 186 -8.76 -3.12 3.95
C VAL A 186 -9.02 -2.84 2.48
N SER A 187 -9.03 -1.57 2.13
CA SER A 187 -8.98 -1.13 0.73
C SER A 187 -7.77 -0.24 0.49
N CYS A 188 -7.17 -0.41 -0.68
CA CYS A 188 -6.05 0.38 -1.17
C CYS A 188 -6.38 0.93 -2.55
N SER A 189 -6.07 2.21 -2.75
CA SER A 189 -6.13 2.85 -4.08
C SER A 189 -4.73 3.25 -4.48
N ILE A 190 -4.32 2.88 -5.69
CA ILE A 190 -3.04 3.25 -6.30
C ILE A 190 -3.34 4.28 -7.39
N THR A 191 -2.73 5.44 -7.30
CA THR A 191 -2.95 6.58 -8.21
C THR A 191 -1.65 7.00 -8.85
N LEU A 192 -1.66 7.19 -10.17
CA LEU A 192 -0.63 7.89 -10.92
C LEU A 192 -1.13 9.32 -11.16
N ALA A 193 -0.44 10.32 -10.65
CA ALA A 193 -0.83 11.71 -10.87
C ALA A 193 -0.05 12.34 -12.02
N ASP A 194 -0.70 13.25 -12.75
CA ASP A 194 0.02 14.22 -13.60
C ASP A 194 0.64 15.30 -12.69
N VAL A 195 1.71 15.87 -13.15
CA VAL A 195 2.41 16.99 -12.52
C VAL A 195 2.03 18.29 -13.20
#